data_4ce3d39bc500ed9cdf2eb87a43a1a938
#
_entry.id   4ce3d39bc500ed9cdf2eb87a43a1a938
#
_cell.length_a   1.000
_cell.length_b   1.000
_cell.length_c   1.000
_cell.angle_alpha   90.00
_cell.angle_beta   90.00
_cell.angle_gamma   90.00
#
_symmetry.space_group_name_H-M   'P 1'
#
loop_
_entity.id
_entity.type
_entity.pdbx_description
1 polymer ?
#
loop_
_entity_poly.entity_id
_entity_poly.type
_entity_poly.pdbx_seq_one_letter_code
_entity_poly.pdbx_strand_id
1 'polypeptide(L)'
;MSETSPSRACKLLKVLDLKQIEENLYQGQNETENGSRLFGGQVLAQASAAAYRTVDKVHLHSLHAYFLRPGRVDLPVLYEVERVRDGRSFTTRRVVAIQKGQAIFNMDASFQGDEIGLEHSAPMPNVPMPDELREDVEVARELGGPKADPRMSPMAKVDRPFHLRSVFELGSDAWGDDRFWNPTWIKFRE
;
A
#
# COMPACT_ATOMS: atom_id res chain seq x y z
N MET A 1 21.77 -3.31 27.10
CA MET A 1 20.65 -4.07 26.47
C MET A 1 20.31 -3.32 25.20
N SER A 2 20.74 -3.81 24.04
CA SER A 2 20.44 -3.18 22.75
C SER A 2 18.97 -3.48 22.42
N GLU A 3 18.12 -2.46 22.46
CA GLU A 3 16.79 -2.57 21.88
C GLU A 3 16.94 -2.86 20.39
N THR A 4 16.63 -4.08 20.00
CA THR A 4 16.53 -4.45 18.59
C THR A 4 15.40 -3.60 17.99
N SER A 5 15.73 -2.72 17.05
CA SER A 5 14.74 -1.96 16.29
C SER A 5 13.67 -2.90 15.74
N PRO A 6 12.38 -2.58 15.91
CA PRO A 6 11.29 -3.43 15.43
C PRO A 6 11.44 -3.66 13.91
N SER A 7 11.12 -4.88 13.46
CA SER A 7 11.18 -5.20 12.03
C SER A 7 10.27 -4.26 11.22
N ARG A 8 10.56 -4.08 9.93
CA ARG A 8 9.75 -3.21 9.04
C ARG A 8 8.31 -3.70 8.90
N ALA A 9 8.11 -5.01 8.95
CA ALA A 9 6.79 -5.60 9.02
C ALA A 9 6.02 -5.12 10.25
N CYS A 10 6.64 -5.15 11.44
CA CYS A 10 6.05 -4.63 12.67
C CYS A 10 5.72 -3.14 12.58
N LYS A 11 6.57 -2.34 11.91
CA LYS A 11 6.29 -0.90 11.70
C LYS A 11 5.07 -0.70 10.81
N LEU A 12 4.96 -1.44 9.69
CA LEU A 12 3.80 -1.35 8.80
C LEU A 12 2.51 -1.74 9.52
N LEU A 13 2.52 -2.84 10.29
CA LEU A 13 1.34 -3.27 11.05
C LEU A 13 0.90 -2.21 12.07
N LYS A 14 1.85 -1.55 12.75
CA LYS A 14 1.54 -0.42 13.66
C LYS A 14 0.93 0.77 12.93
N VAL A 15 1.41 1.09 11.74
CA VAL A 15 0.86 2.19 10.92
C VAL A 15 -0.57 1.88 10.47
N LEU A 16 -0.90 0.60 10.23
CA LEU A 16 -2.25 0.15 9.86
C LEU A 16 -3.18 -0.06 11.07
N ASP A 17 -2.63 -0.07 12.29
CA ASP A 17 -3.45 -0.16 13.50
C ASP A 17 -3.98 1.22 13.87
N LEU A 18 -5.16 1.56 13.33
CA LEU A 18 -5.81 2.84 13.55
C LEU A 18 -6.40 2.93 14.96
N LYS A 19 -6.28 4.08 15.59
CA LYS A 19 -6.99 4.40 16.83
C LYS A 19 -8.43 4.81 16.49
N GLN A 20 -9.40 4.12 17.04
CA GLN A 20 -10.79 4.57 16.99
C GLN A 20 -10.98 5.78 17.91
N ILE A 21 -11.53 6.86 17.38
CA ILE A 21 -11.81 8.11 18.09
C ILE A 21 -13.29 8.18 18.46
N GLU A 22 -14.16 7.81 17.52
CA GLU A 22 -15.60 7.77 17.65
C GLU A 22 -16.16 6.69 16.70
N GLU A 23 -17.46 6.41 16.75
CA GLU A 23 -18.09 5.56 15.76
C GLU A 23 -17.81 6.09 14.35
N ASN A 24 -17.30 5.22 13.48
CA ASN A 24 -16.93 5.54 12.10
C ASN A 24 -15.83 6.62 11.93
N LEU A 25 -15.14 7.02 13.02
CA LEU A 25 -14.02 7.97 12.97
C LEU A 25 -12.76 7.34 13.55
N TYR A 26 -11.71 7.29 12.75
CA TYR A 26 -10.43 6.68 13.10
C TYR A 26 -9.28 7.65 12.90
N GLN A 27 -8.22 7.47 13.67
CA GLN A 27 -6.97 8.23 13.56
C GLN A 27 -5.84 7.30 13.17
N GLY A 28 -5.16 7.63 12.07
CA GLY A 28 -3.94 6.98 11.63
C GLY A 28 -2.70 7.76 12.07
N GLN A 29 -1.67 7.03 12.49
CA GLN A 29 -0.33 7.55 12.70
C GLN A 29 0.47 7.45 11.41
N ASN A 30 1.47 8.33 11.24
CA ASN A 30 2.28 8.37 10.04
C ASN A 30 3.69 7.89 10.29
N GLU A 31 4.31 7.26 9.29
CA GLU A 31 5.74 7.07 9.22
C GLU A 31 6.42 8.38 8.81
N THR A 32 7.36 8.85 9.61
CA THR A 32 8.04 10.13 9.39
C THR A 32 9.38 9.99 8.65
N GLU A 33 9.86 8.76 8.46
CA GLU A 33 11.19 8.48 7.90
C GLU A 33 11.29 8.80 6.38
N ASN A 34 10.17 8.97 5.68
CA ASN A 34 10.11 9.05 4.21
C ASN A 34 9.88 10.45 3.65
N GLY A 35 10.31 11.51 4.35
CA GLY A 35 10.22 12.88 3.86
C GLY A 35 9.11 13.71 4.46
N SER A 36 8.71 14.81 3.80
CA SER A 36 7.71 15.77 4.32
C SER A 36 6.28 15.48 3.90
N ARG A 37 6.08 14.59 2.92
CA ARG A 37 4.76 14.25 2.35
C ARG A 37 4.39 12.82 2.68
N LEU A 38 3.11 12.59 2.96
CA LEU A 38 2.56 11.25 3.14
C LEU A 38 2.69 10.44 1.85
N PHE A 39 3.08 9.17 2.02
CA PHE A 39 3.01 8.21 0.93
C PHE A 39 1.56 7.85 0.63
N GLY A 40 1.14 7.99 -0.63
CA GLY A 40 -0.25 7.74 -1.03
C GLY A 40 -0.73 6.33 -0.70
N GLY A 41 0.14 5.32 -0.87
CA GLY A 41 -0.18 3.94 -0.50
C GLY A 41 -0.48 3.76 0.99
N GLN A 42 0.16 4.52 1.89
CA GLN A 42 -0.16 4.51 3.32
C GLN A 42 -1.56 5.06 3.58
N VAL A 43 -1.90 6.20 2.96
CA VAL A 43 -3.23 6.82 3.13
C VAL A 43 -4.33 5.89 2.61
N LEU A 44 -4.12 5.28 1.44
CA LEU A 44 -5.05 4.30 0.86
C LEU A 44 -5.21 3.07 1.76
N ALA A 45 -4.12 2.51 2.27
CA ALA A 45 -4.15 1.33 3.13
C ALA A 45 -4.84 1.62 4.48
N GLN A 46 -4.58 2.78 5.09
CA GLN A 46 -5.25 3.22 6.31
C GLN A 46 -6.75 3.48 6.07
N ALA A 47 -7.13 4.09 4.94
CA ALA A 47 -8.53 4.29 4.57
C ALA A 47 -9.25 2.94 4.39
N SER A 48 -8.60 1.97 3.73
CA SER A 48 -9.13 0.61 3.60
C SER A 48 -9.26 -0.09 4.96
N ALA A 49 -8.28 0.05 5.84
CA ALA A 49 -8.34 -0.49 7.21
C ALA A 49 -9.49 0.14 8.02
N ALA A 50 -9.73 1.44 7.88
CA ALA A 50 -10.88 2.12 8.50
C ALA A 50 -12.22 1.57 7.99
N ALA A 51 -12.34 1.39 6.66
CA ALA A 51 -13.53 0.80 6.06
C ALA A 51 -13.78 -0.64 6.56
N TYR A 52 -12.73 -1.47 6.61
CA TYR A 52 -12.82 -2.84 7.13
C TYR A 52 -13.31 -2.93 8.59
N ARG A 53 -13.02 -1.95 9.43
CA ARG A 53 -13.50 -1.93 10.83
C ARG A 53 -15.00 -1.67 10.96
N THR A 54 -15.68 -1.38 9.87
CA THR A 54 -17.13 -1.09 9.83
C THR A 54 -17.94 -2.17 9.15
N VAL A 55 -17.30 -3.25 8.68
CA VAL A 55 -17.94 -4.38 7.99
C VAL A 55 -17.58 -5.70 8.67
N ASP A 56 -18.39 -6.74 8.47
CA ASP A 56 -18.16 -8.07 9.00
C ASP A 56 -18.39 -9.13 7.93
N LYS A 57 -17.50 -10.13 7.87
CA LYS A 57 -17.60 -11.31 6.98
C LYS A 57 -17.78 -11.00 5.48
N VAL A 58 -17.17 -9.91 5.03
CA VAL A 58 -17.16 -9.52 3.62
C VAL A 58 -15.76 -9.11 3.20
N HIS A 59 -15.45 -9.22 1.91
CA HIS A 59 -14.13 -8.91 1.35
C HIS A 59 -14.22 -7.69 0.43
N LEU A 60 -13.22 -6.82 0.51
CA LEU A 60 -13.05 -5.73 -0.43
C LEU A 60 -12.76 -6.30 -1.82
N HIS A 61 -13.64 -6.04 -2.78
CA HIS A 61 -13.45 -6.48 -4.17
C HIS A 61 -13.22 -5.33 -5.15
N SER A 62 -13.58 -4.10 -4.75
CA SER A 62 -13.45 -2.93 -5.62
C SER A 62 -13.29 -1.67 -4.79
N LEU A 63 -12.41 -0.78 -5.22
CA LEU A 63 -12.29 0.56 -4.68
C LEU A 63 -11.92 1.57 -5.77
N HIS A 64 -12.35 2.81 -5.58
CA HIS A 64 -11.93 3.96 -6.36
C HIS A 64 -11.56 5.10 -5.44
N ALA A 65 -10.44 5.78 -5.70
CA ALA A 65 -9.93 6.80 -4.79
C ALA A 65 -9.34 8.01 -5.53
N TYR A 66 -9.42 9.18 -4.89
CA TYR A 66 -8.81 10.42 -5.37
C TYR A 66 -7.89 11.00 -4.31
N PHE A 67 -6.65 11.28 -4.70
CA PHE A 67 -5.72 12.08 -3.93
C PHE A 67 -5.97 13.56 -4.25
N LEU A 68 -6.51 14.30 -3.28
CA LEU A 68 -6.97 15.68 -3.46
C LEU A 68 -5.88 16.70 -3.15
N ARG A 69 -5.08 16.43 -2.11
CA ARG A 69 -4.04 17.33 -1.60
C ARG A 69 -2.88 16.53 -1.01
N PRO A 70 -1.65 17.05 -1.04
CA PRO A 70 -0.53 16.43 -0.34
C PRO A 70 -0.79 16.41 1.18
N GLY A 71 -0.72 15.23 1.77
CA GLY A 71 -0.76 15.07 3.23
C GLY A 71 0.61 15.34 3.85
N ARG A 72 0.64 15.79 5.10
CA ARG A 72 1.83 16.05 5.91
C ARG A 72 2.11 14.89 6.85
N VAL A 73 3.39 14.51 6.98
CA VAL A 73 3.83 13.40 7.85
C VAL A 73 3.79 13.75 9.34
N ASP A 74 3.96 15.04 9.68
CA ASP A 74 3.98 15.55 11.05
C ASP A 74 2.60 15.73 11.70
N LEU A 75 1.54 15.43 10.98
CA LEU A 75 0.16 15.54 11.45
C LEU A 75 -0.55 14.19 11.32
N PRO A 76 -1.31 13.75 12.32
CA PRO A 76 -2.14 12.56 12.19
C PRO A 76 -3.19 12.75 11.08
N VAL A 77 -3.65 11.63 10.53
CA VAL A 77 -4.75 11.63 9.55
C VAL A 77 -6.01 11.13 10.25
N LEU A 78 -7.11 11.85 10.10
CA LEU A 78 -8.44 11.37 10.50
C LEU A 78 -9.11 10.72 9.29
N TYR A 79 -9.71 9.55 9.51
CA TYR A 79 -10.47 8.79 8.53
C TYR A 79 -11.92 8.75 8.98
N GLU A 80 -12.78 9.47 8.29
CA GLU A 80 -14.23 9.43 8.48
C GLU A 80 -14.82 8.41 7.52
N VAL A 81 -15.58 7.44 8.05
CA VAL A 81 -16.21 6.37 7.27
C VAL A 81 -17.71 6.59 7.22
N GLU A 82 -18.23 6.78 6.03
CA GLU A 82 -19.68 6.80 5.77
C GLU A 82 -20.16 5.38 5.42
N ARG A 83 -21.15 4.86 6.14
CA ARG A 83 -21.84 3.61 5.84
C ARG A 83 -22.89 3.87 4.77
N VAL A 84 -22.47 3.94 3.50
CA VAL A 84 -23.36 4.29 2.38
C VAL A 84 -24.45 3.24 2.19
N ARG A 85 -24.08 1.95 2.33
CA ARG A 85 -25.03 0.83 2.18
C ARG A 85 -24.57 -0.40 2.94
N ASP A 86 -25.50 -1.04 3.62
CA ASP A 86 -25.39 -2.41 4.14
C ASP A 86 -26.46 -3.28 3.47
N GLY A 87 -26.08 -3.95 2.39
CA GLY A 87 -26.94 -4.84 1.63
C GLY A 87 -26.62 -6.32 1.91
N ARG A 88 -27.50 -7.20 1.46
CA ARG A 88 -27.32 -8.65 1.66
C ARG A 88 -26.09 -9.21 0.91
N SER A 89 -25.88 -8.79 -0.33
CA SER A 89 -24.75 -9.26 -1.17
C SER A 89 -23.58 -8.25 -1.19
N PHE A 90 -23.91 -6.95 -1.18
CA PHE A 90 -22.89 -5.89 -1.28
C PHE A 90 -23.02 -4.88 -0.15
N THR A 91 -21.88 -4.47 0.37
CA THR A 91 -21.73 -3.41 1.36
C THR A 91 -20.85 -2.31 0.79
N THR A 92 -21.26 -1.05 0.92
CA THR A 92 -20.53 0.09 0.38
C THR A 92 -20.10 1.04 1.50
N ARG A 93 -18.85 1.47 1.44
CA ARG A 93 -18.26 2.45 2.36
C ARG A 93 -17.64 3.59 1.56
N ARG A 94 -17.84 4.82 2.04
CA ARG A 94 -17.06 5.97 1.63
C ARG A 94 -16.12 6.36 2.76
N VAL A 95 -14.87 6.67 2.43
CA VAL A 95 -13.88 7.13 3.41
C VAL A 95 -13.29 8.45 2.97
N VAL A 96 -13.28 9.45 3.87
CA VAL A 96 -12.61 10.72 3.67
C VAL A 96 -11.44 10.81 4.64
N ALA A 97 -10.23 11.03 4.11
CA ALA A 97 -9.05 11.31 4.93
C ALA A 97 -8.87 12.80 5.10
N ILE A 98 -8.73 13.25 6.34
CA ILE A 98 -8.77 14.66 6.72
C ILE A 98 -7.51 15.04 7.51
N GLN A 99 -6.90 16.18 7.16
CA GLN A 99 -5.90 16.86 7.98
C GLN A 99 -6.25 18.36 8.09
N LYS A 100 -6.14 18.93 9.29
CA LYS A 100 -6.48 20.36 9.55
C LYS A 100 -7.85 20.78 8.98
N GLY A 101 -8.85 19.92 9.11
CA GLY A 101 -10.21 20.20 8.62
C GLY A 101 -10.36 20.19 7.10
N GLN A 102 -9.34 19.74 6.35
CA GLN A 102 -9.40 19.64 4.90
C GLN A 102 -9.27 18.19 4.44
N ALA A 103 -10.14 17.76 3.52
CA ALA A 103 -10.02 16.48 2.86
C ALA A 103 -8.74 16.46 2.01
N ILE A 104 -7.86 15.48 2.27
CA ILE A 104 -6.63 15.22 1.50
C ILE A 104 -6.81 14.06 0.53
N PHE A 105 -7.79 13.18 0.81
CA PHE A 105 -8.06 11.96 0.04
C PHE A 105 -9.53 11.57 0.26
N ASN A 106 -10.14 10.92 -0.73
CA ASN A 106 -11.41 10.23 -0.59
C ASN A 106 -11.36 8.87 -1.32
N MET A 107 -12.22 7.94 -0.88
CA MET A 107 -12.33 6.59 -1.44
C MET A 107 -13.76 6.11 -1.32
N ASP A 108 -14.29 5.52 -2.39
CA ASP A 108 -15.46 4.66 -2.35
C ASP A 108 -15.01 3.19 -2.47
N ALA A 109 -15.52 2.34 -1.60
CA ALA A 109 -15.14 0.93 -1.48
C ALA A 109 -16.36 0.02 -1.47
N SER A 110 -16.32 -1.05 -2.24
CA SER A 110 -17.36 -2.08 -2.29
C SER A 110 -16.85 -3.39 -1.74
N PHE A 111 -17.63 -3.99 -0.87
CA PHE A 111 -17.37 -5.27 -0.23
C PHE A 111 -18.45 -6.29 -0.62
N GLN A 112 -18.06 -7.55 -0.73
CA GLN A 112 -18.93 -8.68 -1.06
C GLN A 112 -18.59 -9.87 -0.18
N GLY A 113 -19.63 -10.65 0.20
CA GLY A 113 -19.44 -11.95 0.82
C GLY A 113 -19.04 -13.02 -0.19
N ASP A 114 -18.61 -14.18 0.29
CA ASP A 114 -18.29 -15.31 -0.57
C ASP A 114 -19.56 -15.81 -1.27
N GLU A 115 -19.49 -15.91 -2.59
CA GLU A 115 -20.55 -16.43 -3.44
C GLU A 115 -19.99 -17.50 -4.39
N ILE A 116 -20.77 -18.58 -4.60
CA ILE A 116 -20.44 -19.59 -5.61
C ILE A 116 -20.87 -19.05 -6.97
N GLY A 117 -19.96 -19.00 -7.93
CA GLY A 117 -20.24 -18.46 -9.26
C GLY A 117 -19.30 -19.00 -10.33
N LEU A 118 -19.35 -18.39 -11.51
CA LEU A 118 -18.40 -18.68 -12.57
C LEU A 118 -17.04 -18.07 -12.22
N GLU A 119 -15.98 -18.86 -12.35
CA GLU A 119 -14.62 -18.44 -12.11
C GLU A 119 -13.85 -18.34 -13.43
N HIS A 120 -13.12 -17.25 -13.61
CA HIS A 120 -12.21 -17.06 -14.72
C HIS A 120 -11.00 -16.26 -14.28
N SER A 121 -9.81 -16.75 -14.61
CA SER A 121 -8.56 -16.00 -14.46
C SER A 121 -7.70 -16.17 -15.71
N ALA A 122 -7.02 -15.10 -16.11
CA ALA A 122 -5.99 -15.20 -17.14
C ALA A 122 -4.84 -16.09 -16.64
N PRO A 123 -4.19 -16.89 -17.51
CA PRO A 123 -3.02 -17.64 -17.11
C PRO A 123 -1.91 -16.70 -16.67
N MET A 124 -1.20 -17.10 -15.61
CA MET A 124 -0.02 -16.35 -15.17
C MET A 124 1.02 -16.30 -16.31
N PRO A 125 1.66 -15.15 -16.56
CA PRO A 125 2.75 -15.06 -17.53
C PRO A 125 3.87 -16.07 -17.22
N ASN A 126 4.48 -16.63 -18.25
CA ASN A 126 5.65 -17.51 -18.09
C ASN A 126 6.88 -16.63 -17.79
N VAL A 127 7.23 -16.53 -16.52
CA VAL A 127 8.36 -15.74 -16.00
C VAL A 127 9.18 -16.58 -15.04
N PRO A 128 10.48 -16.28 -14.83
CA PRO A 128 11.30 -16.95 -13.82
C PRO A 128 10.66 -16.89 -12.42
N MET A 129 10.85 -17.94 -11.63
CA MET A 129 10.36 -18.00 -10.26
C MET A 129 11.15 -17.02 -9.36
N PRO A 130 10.57 -16.54 -8.23
CA PRO A 130 11.25 -15.55 -7.40
C PRO A 130 12.61 -16.02 -6.86
N ASP A 131 12.80 -17.30 -6.64
CA ASP A 131 14.08 -17.84 -6.14
C ASP A 131 15.20 -17.80 -7.21
N GLU A 132 14.86 -17.65 -8.47
CA GLU A 132 15.79 -17.49 -9.59
C GLU A 132 16.17 -16.02 -9.84
N LEU A 133 15.53 -15.08 -9.13
CA LEU A 133 15.70 -13.65 -9.32
C LEU A 133 16.40 -13.01 -8.11
N ARG A 134 17.18 -11.97 -8.37
CA ARG A 134 17.81 -11.15 -7.33
C ARG A 134 16.79 -10.19 -6.71
N GLU A 135 17.03 -9.82 -5.46
CA GLU A 135 16.20 -8.81 -4.80
C GLU A 135 16.56 -7.40 -5.32
N ASP A 136 15.55 -6.62 -5.71
CA ASP A 136 15.74 -5.29 -6.29
C ASP A 136 16.58 -4.35 -5.42
N VAL A 137 16.46 -4.46 -4.07
CA VAL A 137 17.25 -3.64 -3.14
C VAL A 137 18.74 -3.97 -3.18
N GLU A 138 19.11 -5.22 -3.43
CA GLU A 138 20.50 -5.66 -3.54
C GLU A 138 21.11 -5.12 -4.85
N VAL A 139 20.39 -5.32 -5.95
CA VAL A 139 20.78 -4.80 -7.27
C VAL A 139 20.93 -3.28 -7.23
N ALA A 140 19.96 -2.56 -6.66
CA ALA A 140 20.01 -1.10 -6.56
C ALA A 140 21.22 -0.59 -5.73
N ARG A 141 21.61 -1.32 -4.68
CA ARG A 141 22.80 -0.98 -3.87
C ARG A 141 24.10 -1.15 -4.66
N GLU A 142 24.24 -2.26 -5.37
CA GLU A 142 25.41 -2.54 -6.21
C GLU A 142 25.58 -1.51 -7.33
N LEU A 143 24.51 -1.09 -7.96
CA LEU A 143 24.50 -0.06 -9.00
C LEU A 143 24.75 1.37 -8.47
N GLY A 144 25.06 1.54 -7.18
CA GLY A 144 25.34 2.84 -6.56
C GLY A 144 24.09 3.66 -6.22
N GLY A 145 22.91 3.06 -6.31
CA GLY A 145 21.62 3.63 -5.91
C GLY A 145 21.27 4.95 -6.63
N PRO A 146 20.78 5.97 -5.89
CA PRO A 146 20.30 7.23 -6.50
C PRO A 146 21.37 8.04 -7.21
N LYS A 147 22.66 7.81 -6.93
CA LYS A 147 23.79 8.51 -7.59
C LYS A 147 23.99 7.99 -9.02
N ALA A 148 23.70 6.73 -9.25
CA ALA A 148 23.82 6.12 -10.58
C ALA A 148 22.58 6.39 -11.44
N ASP A 149 21.37 6.22 -10.89
CA ASP A 149 20.12 6.49 -11.58
C ASP A 149 19.05 7.02 -10.59
N PRO A 150 18.52 8.24 -10.78
CA PRO A 150 17.48 8.80 -9.93
C PRO A 150 16.20 7.93 -9.82
N ARG A 151 15.90 7.11 -10.83
CA ARG A 151 14.75 6.17 -10.83
C ARG A 151 14.92 5.08 -9.77
N MET A 152 16.14 4.73 -9.41
CA MET A 152 16.46 3.76 -8.34
C MET A 152 16.34 4.36 -6.94
N SER A 153 16.18 5.69 -6.82
CA SER A 153 16.14 6.39 -5.54
C SER A 153 15.13 5.82 -4.55
N PRO A 154 13.88 5.51 -4.95
CA PRO A 154 12.92 4.92 -4.02
C PRO A 154 13.29 3.50 -3.58
N MET A 155 14.00 2.75 -4.41
CA MET A 155 14.34 1.34 -4.16
C MET A 155 15.59 1.18 -3.30
N ALA A 156 16.60 2.04 -3.49
CA ALA A 156 17.89 1.93 -2.82
C ALA A 156 17.92 2.55 -1.41
N LYS A 157 17.04 3.51 -1.13
CA LYS A 157 17.07 4.28 0.12
C LYS A 157 16.30 3.66 1.27
N VAL A 158 15.34 2.80 1.00
CA VAL A 158 14.38 2.37 2.01
C VAL A 158 14.44 0.87 2.19
N ASP A 159 14.72 0.45 3.41
CA ASP A 159 14.43 -0.90 3.86
C ASP A 159 12.90 -1.05 3.89
N ARG A 160 12.35 -1.74 2.91
CA ARG A 160 10.90 -1.87 2.67
C ARG A 160 10.33 -3.06 3.43
N PRO A 161 9.04 -3.02 3.83
CA PRO A 161 8.37 -4.18 4.42
C PRO A 161 8.08 -5.30 3.40
N PHE A 162 8.48 -5.13 2.14
CA PHE A 162 8.27 -6.09 1.07
C PHE A 162 9.60 -6.46 0.39
N HIS A 163 9.74 -7.75 0.06
CA HIS A 163 10.71 -8.22 -0.92
C HIS A 163 10.16 -7.93 -2.32
N LEU A 164 10.94 -7.29 -3.15
CA LEU A 164 10.64 -7.03 -4.55
C LEU A 164 11.70 -7.70 -5.41
N ARG A 165 11.28 -8.45 -6.43
CA ARG A 165 12.16 -9.11 -7.39
C ARG A 165 11.59 -8.90 -8.78
N SER A 166 12.18 -7.96 -9.51
CA SER A 166 11.79 -7.62 -10.88
C SER A 166 12.31 -8.66 -11.86
N VAL A 167 11.48 -9.11 -12.79
CA VAL A 167 11.88 -10.05 -13.84
C VAL A 167 12.92 -9.42 -14.77
N PHE A 168 12.74 -8.16 -15.10
CA PHE A 168 13.79 -7.38 -15.77
C PHE A 168 14.64 -6.69 -14.71
N GLU A 169 15.88 -7.18 -14.53
CA GLU A 169 16.78 -6.69 -13.49
C GLU A 169 17.02 -5.18 -13.66
N LEU A 170 17.01 -4.46 -12.54
CA LEU A 170 17.28 -3.03 -12.49
C LEU A 170 18.61 -2.70 -13.18
N GLY A 171 18.61 -1.70 -14.06
CA GLY A 171 19.79 -1.27 -14.81
C GLY A 171 20.18 -2.15 -15.99
N SER A 172 19.46 -3.24 -16.27
CA SER A 172 19.62 -3.98 -17.53
C SER A 172 19.00 -3.24 -18.71
N ASP A 173 19.38 -3.58 -19.93
CA ASP A 173 18.81 -3.00 -21.16
C ASP A 173 17.29 -3.23 -21.27
N ALA A 174 16.79 -4.30 -20.66
CA ALA A 174 15.37 -4.61 -20.62
C ALA A 174 14.60 -3.80 -19.55
N TRP A 175 15.29 -3.22 -18.56
CA TRP A 175 14.69 -2.40 -17.53
C TRP A 175 14.56 -0.95 -18.01
N GLY A 176 13.33 -0.49 -18.17
CA GLY A 176 13.04 0.86 -18.65
C GLY A 176 12.99 0.98 -20.18
N ASP A 177 13.03 -0.15 -20.90
CA ASP A 177 12.55 -0.22 -22.28
C ASP A 177 11.07 0.21 -22.32
N ASP A 178 10.58 0.75 -23.45
CA ASP A 178 9.19 1.19 -23.66
C ASP A 178 8.16 0.05 -23.56
N ARG A 179 8.54 -1.06 -22.96
CA ARG A 179 7.65 -2.17 -22.64
C ARG A 179 6.72 -1.75 -21.52
N PHE A 180 5.43 -1.70 -21.81
CA PHE A 180 4.36 -1.48 -20.82
C PHE A 180 4.22 -2.61 -19.78
N TRP A 181 5.17 -3.54 -19.72
CA TRP A 181 5.09 -4.74 -18.95
C TRP A 181 6.42 -5.06 -18.24
N ASN A 182 6.41 -4.97 -16.92
CA ASN A 182 7.55 -5.33 -16.06
C ASN A 182 7.05 -6.18 -14.89
N PRO A 183 7.00 -7.50 -15.01
CA PRO A 183 6.56 -8.38 -13.94
C PRO A 183 7.48 -8.26 -12.74
N THR A 184 6.90 -8.20 -11.56
CA THR A 184 7.63 -8.11 -10.30
C THR A 184 6.98 -9.02 -9.27
N TRP A 185 7.75 -9.90 -8.66
CA TRP A 185 7.33 -10.65 -7.50
C TRP A 185 7.37 -9.78 -6.24
N ILE A 186 6.29 -9.84 -5.47
CA ILE A 186 6.15 -9.07 -4.23
C ILE A 186 5.81 -10.03 -3.11
N LYS A 187 6.63 -10.05 -2.05
CA LYS A 187 6.38 -10.83 -0.83
C LYS A 187 6.51 -9.92 0.39
N PHE A 188 5.57 -10.04 1.34
CA PHE A 188 5.67 -9.36 2.63
C PHE A 188 6.82 -9.98 3.44
N ARG A 189 7.62 -9.15 4.14
CA ARG A 189 8.68 -9.59 5.05
C ARG A 189 8.07 -10.01 6.39
N GLU A 190 8.41 -11.20 6.85
CA GLU A 190 8.03 -11.72 8.16
C GLU A 190 8.86 -11.10 9.29
#